data_824aea01fc2def35feef89ab1c935652
#
_entry.id   824aea01fc2def35feef89ab1c935652
#
_cell.length_a   1.000
_cell.length_b   1.000
_cell.length_c   1.000
_cell.angle_alpha   90.00
_cell.angle_beta   90.00
_cell.angle_gamma   90.00
#
_symmetry.space_group_name_H-M   'P 1'
#
loop_
_entity.id
_entity.type
_entity.pdbx_description
1 polymer ?
#
loop_
_entity_poly.entity_id
_entity_poly.type
_entity_poly.pdbx_seq_one_letter_code
_entity_poly.pdbx_strand_id
1 'polypeptide(L)'
;MFKRIGILAHPQRPASGPIGEQIKQRLQEHNIATWMQTTWDADIVAPLVADSDMVIAIGGDGAMLRAARLCAPPNVPMFGINTGHLGFLTEASGETWEAALSALLNGHYWIEQRML
;
A
#
# COMPACT_ATOMS: atom_id res chain seq x y z
N MET A 1 -15.90 0.67 6.33
CA MET A 1 -15.14 0.62 5.07
C MET A 1 -14.10 1.72 5.05
N PHE A 2 -13.14 1.61 4.17
CA PHE A 2 -12.04 2.58 4.11
C PHE A 2 -12.49 3.93 3.58
N LYS A 3 -12.07 5.00 4.24
CA LYS A 3 -12.37 6.38 3.82
C LYS A 3 -11.15 7.04 3.19
N ARG A 4 -9.96 6.66 3.64
CA ARG A 4 -8.70 7.24 3.16
C ARG A 4 -7.63 6.16 3.09
N ILE A 5 -7.05 5.97 1.90
CA ILE A 5 -6.01 4.99 1.64
C ILE A 5 -4.81 5.70 1.03
N GLY A 6 -3.63 5.48 1.61
CA GLY A 6 -2.39 6.01 1.08
C GLY A 6 -1.67 5.03 0.18
N ILE A 7 -0.88 5.55 -0.75
CA ILE A 7 -0.09 4.76 -1.68
C ILE A 7 1.38 5.17 -1.56
N LEU A 8 2.24 4.21 -1.25
CA LEU A 8 3.69 4.38 -1.22
C LEU A 8 4.29 3.59 -2.37
N ALA A 9 4.76 4.29 -3.40
CA ALA A 9 5.36 3.67 -4.56
C ALA A 9 6.88 3.84 -4.53
N HIS A 10 7.64 2.76 -4.75
CA HIS A 10 9.10 2.81 -4.71
C HIS A 10 9.64 3.64 -5.87
N PRO A 11 10.43 4.69 -5.62
CA PRO A 11 10.84 5.63 -6.68
C PRO A 11 11.82 5.02 -7.68
N GLN A 12 12.55 3.98 -7.31
CA GLN A 12 13.56 3.34 -8.15
C GLN A 12 13.05 2.10 -8.88
N ARG A 13 11.75 1.82 -8.76
CA ARG A 13 11.13 0.70 -9.46
C ARG A 13 10.17 1.23 -10.51
N PRO A 14 10.49 1.12 -11.82
CA PRO A 14 9.68 1.73 -12.87
C PRO A 14 8.21 1.26 -12.89
N ALA A 15 7.96 0.01 -12.50
CA ALA A 15 6.60 -0.53 -12.49
C ALA A 15 5.73 0.03 -11.36
N SER A 16 6.34 0.55 -10.30
CA SER A 16 5.59 1.02 -9.11
C SER A 16 4.72 2.24 -9.40
N GLY A 17 5.24 3.20 -10.17
CA GLY A 17 4.51 4.42 -10.49
C GLY A 17 3.23 4.16 -11.27
N PRO A 18 3.28 3.46 -12.42
CA PRO A 18 2.07 3.14 -13.17
C PRO A 18 1.03 2.34 -12.38
N ILE A 19 1.47 1.35 -11.60
CA ILE A 19 0.56 0.58 -10.74
C ILE A 19 -0.09 1.50 -9.70
N GLY A 20 0.70 2.37 -9.06
CA GLY A 20 0.19 3.32 -8.08
C GLY A 20 -0.86 4.24 -8.66
N GLU A 21 -0.64 4.74 -9.86
CA GLU A 21 -1.61 5.61 -10.53
C GLU A 21 -2.91 4.87 -10.86
N GLN A 22 -2.83 3.63 -11.31
CA GLN A 22 -4.02 2.82 -11.56
C GLN A 22 -4.80 2.55 -10.29
N ILE A 23 -4.11 2.25 -9.20
CA ILE A 23 -4.74 2.03 -7.90
C ILE A 23 -5.43 3.31 -7.43
N LYS A 24 -4.76 4.44 -7.53
CA LYS A 24 -5.31 5.74 -7.16
C LYS A 24 -6.61 6.01 -7.90
N GLN A 25 -6.62 5.76 -9.20
CA GLN A 25 -7.82 5.96 -10.01
C GLN A 25 -8.96 5.06 -9.54
N ARG A 26 -8.69 3.79 -9.27
CA ARG A 26 -9.72 2.86 -8.79
C ARG A 26 -10.28 3.26 -7.42
N LEU A 27 -9.42 3.70 -6.53
CA LEU A 27 -9.86 4.16 -5.21
C LEU A 27 -10.75 5.39 -5.34
N GLN A 28 -10.42 6.31 -6.23
CA GLN A 28 -11.23 7.50 -6.48
C GLN A 28 -12.59 7.15 -7.05
N GLU A 29 -12.67 6.13 -7.90
CA GLU A 29 -13.94 5.62 -8.43
C GLU A 29 -14.85 5.06 -7.32
N HIS A 30 -14.26 4.61 -6.21
CA HIS A 30 -14.99 4.12 -5.04
C HIS A 30 -15.20 5.20 -3.97
N ASN A 31 -14.96 6.47 -4.32
CA ASN A 31 -15.10 7.62 -3.41
C ASN A 31 -14.19 7.52 -2.18
N ILE A 32 -13.01 6.94 -2.34
CA ILE A 32 -12.00 6.83 -1.28
C ILE A 32 -10.98 7.94 -1.49
N ALA A 33 -10.75 8.74 -0.45
CA ALA A 33 -9.69 9.76 -0.49
C ALA A 33 -8.33 9.08 -0.56
N THR A 34 -7.45 9.61 -1.40
CA THR A 34 -6.13 9.00 -1.62
C THR A 34 -5.03 10.03 -1.57
N TRP A 35 -3.86 9.57 -1.18
CA TRP A 35 -2.61 10.29 -1.38
C TRP A 35 -1.60 9.30 -1.95
N MET A 36 -0.62 9.81 -2.68
CA MET A 36 0.43 8.99 -3.26
C MET A 36 1.77 9.69 -3.07
N GLN A 37 2.73 8.98 -2.54
CA GLN A 37 4.09 9.47 -2.36
C GLN A 37 5.09 8.49 -2.92
N THR A 38 6.12 9.02 -3.57
CA THR A 38 7.29 8.24 -4.00
C THR A 38 8.46 8.44 -3.05
N THR A 39 8.40 9.44 -2.18
CA THR A 39 9.36 9.59 -1.10
C THR A 39 8.96 8.71 0.08
N TRP A 40 9.95 8.17 0.76
CA TRP A 40 9.75 7.34 1.95
C TRP A 40 10.36 8.01 3.18
N ASP A 41 10.54 9.33 3.11
CA ASP A 41 11.02 10.13 4.22
C ASP A 41 9.95 10.14 5.33
N ALA A 42 10.32 9.63 6.50
CA ALA A 42 9.38 9.49 7.61
C ALA A 42 8.79 10.83 8.06
N ASP A 43 9.56 11.92 7.98
CA ASP A 43 9.06 13.24 8.39
C ASP A 43 7.92 13.72 7.50
N ILE A 44 7.89 13.30 6.24
CA ILE A 44 6.83 13.65 5.29
C ILE A 44 5.69 12.65 5.37
N VAL A 45 6.01 11.37 5.42
CA VAL A 45 5.05 10.29 5.20
C VAL A 45 4.34 9.87 6.49
N ALA A 46 5.02 9.89 7.63
CA ALA A 46 4.42 9.41 8.88
C ALA A 46 3.10 10.11 9.24
N PRO A 47 2.98 11.45 9.12
CA PRO A 47 1.70 12.10 9.40
C PRO A 47 0.59 11.67 8.45
N LEU A 48 0.93 11.43 7.17
CA LEU A 48 -0.03 10.96 6.18
C LEU A 48 -0.52 9.54 6.51
N VAL A 49 0.41 8.67 6.90
CA VAL A 49 0.09 7.30 7.29
C VAL A 49 -0.83 7.28 8.51
N ALA A 50 -0.50 8.07 9.53
CA ALA A 50 -1.28 8.12 10.77
C ALA A 50 -2.73 8.53 10.53
N ASP A 51 -2.97 9.32 9.49
CA ASP A 51 -4.30 9.83 9.15
C ASP A 51 -5.02 8.96 8.11
N SER A 52 -4.49 7.78 7.82
CA SER A 52 -5.04 6.87 6.82
C SER A 52 -5.67 5.65 7.47
N ASP A 53 -6.66 5.07 6.79
CA ASP A 53 -7.29 3.82 7.21
C ASP A 53 -6.46 2.60 6.77
N MET A 54 -5.68 2.76 5.71
CA MET A 54 -4.83 1.72 5.16
C MET A 54 -3.75 2.36 4.31
N VAL A 55 -2.63 1.66 4.15
CA VAL A 55 -1.55 2.05 3.22
C VAL A 55 -1.29 0.90 2.27
N ILE A 56 -1.23 1.21 0.97
CA ILE A 56 -0.81 0.27 -0.06
C ILE A 56 0.64 0.59 -0.42
N ALA A 57 1.52 -0.38 -0.19
CA ALA A 57 2.95 -0.23 -0.47
C ALA A 57 3.31 -1.03 -1.72
N ILE A 58 4.03 -0.42 -2.64
CA ILE A 58 4.42 -1.02 -3.92
C ILE A 58 5.92 -1.00 -4.05
N GLY A 59 6.55 -2.16 -4.17
CA GLY A 59 8.00 -2.26 -4.28
C GLY A 59 8.50 -3.68 -4.03
N GLY A 60 9.72 -3.81 -3.54
CA GLY A 60 10.30 -5.09 -3.14
C GLY A 60 10.20 -5.32 -1.64
N ASP A 61 10.83 -6.39 -1.15
CA ASP A 61 10.77 -6.75 0.27
C ASP A 61 11.35 -5.65 1.18
N GLY A 62 12.42 -4.98 0.75
CA GLY A 62 12.98 -3.87 1.53
C GLY A 62 12.00 -2.71 1.68
N ALA A 63 11.26 -2.40 0.61
CA ALA A 63 10.21 -1.39 0.65
C ALA A 63 9.08 -1.81 1.59
N MET A 64 8.72 -3.10 1.60
CA MET A 64 7.69 -3.61 2.50
C MET A 64 8.09 -3.43 3.96
N LEU A 65 9.35 -3.69 4.31
CA LEU A 65 9.86 -3.47 5.67
C LEU A 65 9.77 -2.00 6.07
N ARG A 66 10.15 -1.09 5.18
CA ARG A 66 10.07 0.35 5.47
C ARG A 66 8.63 0.79 5.68
N ALA A 67 7.72 0.33 4.82
CA ALA A 67 6.30 0.64 4.96
C ALA A 67 5.74 0.10 6.27
N ALA A 68 6.11 -1.11 6.65
CA ALA A 68 5.68 -1.71 7.91
C ALA A 68 6.13 -0.88 9.11
N ARG A 69 7.34 -0.36 9.08
CA ARG A 69 7.86 0.50 10.16
C ARG A 69 7.10 1.83 10.26
N LEU A 70 6.59 2.32 9.14
CA LEU A 70 5.78 3.54 9.13
C LEU A 70 4.35 3.28 9.61
N CYS A 71 3.82 2.10 9.32
CA CYS A 71 2.43 1.76 9.62
C CYS A 71 2.23 1.18 11.03
N ALA A 72 3.26 0.52 11.60
CA ALA A 72 3.12 -0.17 12.88
C ALA A 72 2.82 0.77 14.06
N PRO A 73 3.56 1.89 14.27
CA PRO A 73 3.28 2.75 15.42
C PRO A 73 1.85 3.26 15.48
N PRO A 74 1.26 3.80 14.38
CA PRO A 74 -0.14 4.22 14.40
C PRO A 74 -1.13 3.08 14.22
N ASN A 75 -0.65 1.85 14.11
CA ASN A 75 -1.48 0.65 13.94
C ASN A 75 -2.34 0.71 12.68
N VAL A 76 -1.78 1.17 11.58
CA VAL A 76 -2.47 1.26 10.28
C VAL A 76 -2.19 -0.01 9.49
N PRO A 77 -3.22 -0.68 8.94
CA PRO A 77 -3.02 -1.86 8.10
C PRO A 77 -2.25 -1.53 6.84
N MET A 78 -1.44 -2.48 6.39
CA MET A 78 -0.66 -2.34 5.17
C MET A 78 -1.01 -3.46 4.19
N PHE A 79 -1.19 -3.08 2.93
CA PHE A 79 -1.38 -4.01 1.82
C PHE A 79 -0.16 -3.91 0.90
N GLY A 80 0.58 -4.99 0.76
CA GLY A 80 1.84 -4.99 0.01
C GLY A 80 1.70 -5.58 -1.39
N ILE A 81 2.26 -4.89 -2.38
CA ILE A 81 2.34 -5.35 -3.76
C ILE A 81 3.80 -5.43 -4.16
N ASN A 82 4.29 -6.65 -4.46
CA ASN A 82 5.66 -6.84 -4.90
C ASN A 82 5.74 -6.79 -6.42
N THR A 83 6.53 -5.85 -6.94
CA THR A 83 6.70 -5.67 -8.38
C THR A 83 7.82 -6.53 -8.98
N GLY A 84 8.64 -7.16 -8.13
CA GLY A 84 9.68 -8.07 -8.57
C GLY A 84 9.21 -9.53 -8.51
N HIS A 85 9.29 -10.12 -7.34
CA HIS A 85 8.83 -11.47 -7.08
C HIS A 85 8.14 -11.49 -5.72
N LEU A 86 7.28 -12.47 -5.48
CA LEU A 86 6.57 -12.56 -4.21
C LEU A 86 7.52 -12.85 -3.07
N GLY A 87 7.48 -12.01 -2.03
CA GLY A 87 8.19 -12.19 -0.78
C GLY A 87 7.23 -12.54 0.35
N PHE A 88 7.76 -12.61 1.56
CA PHE A 88 6.97 -12.97 2.74
C PHE A 88 6.01 -11.86 3.19
N LEU A 89 6.27 -10.62 2.81
CA LEU A 89 5.57 -9.46 3.35
C LEU A 89 4.56 -8.86 2.38
N THR A 90 4.24 -9.56 1.28
CA THR A 90 3.38 -9.01 0.25
C THR A 90 2.10 -9.82 0.10
N GLU A 91 1.01 -9.11 -0.23
CA GLU A 91 -0.31 -9.68 -0.43
C GLU A 91 -0.56 -9.97 -1.91
N ALA A 92 0.14 -9.29 -2.80
CA ALA A 92 -0.07 -9.40 -4.23
C ALA A 92 1.21 -9.11 -5.00
N SER A 93 1.24 -9.54 -6.25
CA SER A 93 2.31 -9.24 -7.20
C SER A 93 1.87 -8.17 -8.18
N GLY A 94 2.80 -7.74 -9.04
CA GLY A 94 2.48 -6.82 -10.13
C GLY A 94 1.49 -7.39 -11.13
N GLU A 95 1.25 -8.71 -11.11
CA GLU A 95 0.29 -9.39 -12.00
C GLU A 95 -1.05 -9.66 -11.33
N THR A 96 -1.09 -9.80 -10.00
CA THR A 96 -2.29 -10.22 -9.27
C THR A 96 -2.94 -9.11 -8.45
N TRP A 97 -2.36 -7.91 -8.43
CA TRP A 97 -2.82 -6.84 -7.55
C TRP A 97 -4.27 -6.40 -7.85
N GLU A 98 -4.70 -6.47 -9.12
CA GLU A 98 -6.04 -6.01 -9.48
C GLU A 98 -7.12 -6.86 -8.82
N ALA A 99 -6.98 -8.17 -8.88
CA ALA A 99 -7.93 -9.09 -8.24
C ALA A 99 -7.90 -8.93 -6.72
N ALA A 100 -6.72 -8.79 -6.14
CA ALA A 100 -6.55 -8.61 -4.71
C ALA A 100 -7.16 -7.29 -4.23
N LEU A 101 -6.95 -6.21 -4.98
CA LEU A 101 -7.54 -4.92 -4.65
C LEU A 101 -9.06 -4.96 -4.74
N SER A 102 -9.61 -5.60 -5.78
CA SER A 102 -11.05 -5.75 -5.93
C SER A 102 -11.66 -6.51 -4.75
N ALA A 103 -11.02 -7.59 -4.31
CA ALA A 103 -11.47 -8.33 -3.13
C ALA A 103 -11.45 -7.47 -1.88
N LEU A 104 -10.38 -6.68 -1.70
CA LEU A 104 -10.24 -5.76 -0.58
C LEU A 104 -11.37 -4.74 -0.56
N LEU A 105 -11.66 -4.11 -1.69
CA LEU A 105 -12.69 -3.07 -1.80
C LEU A 105 -14.10 -3.64 -1.64
N ASN A 106 -14.30 -4.93 -1.91
CA ASN A 106 -15.58 -5.60 -1.72
C ASN A 106 -15.73 -6.20 -0.32
N GLY A 107 -14.78 -5.95 0.58
CA GLY A 107 -14.83 -6.45 1.95
C GLY A 107 -14.40 -7.90 2.12
N HIS A 108 -13.89 -8.54 1.07
CA HIS A 108 -13.43 -9.92 1.12
C HIS A 108 -11.95 -9.97 1.53
N TYR A 109 -11.67 -9.59 2.77
CA TYR A 109 -10.30 -9.56 3.29
C TYR A 109 -10.30 -9.80 4.79
N TRP A 110 -9.10 -10.09 5.31
CA TRP A 110 -8.83 -10.10 6.74
C TRP A 110 -7.51 -9.37 6.99
N ILE A 111 -7.33 -8.94 8.24
CA ILE A 111 -6.13 -8.21 8.65
C ILE A 111 -5.32 -9.12 9.55
N GLU A 112 -4.05 -9.32 9.20
CA GLU A 112 -3.11 -10.06 10.01
C GLU A 112 -2.11 -9.10 10.64
N GLN A 113 -1.76 -9.37 11.91
CA GLN A 113 -0.64 -8.71 12.55
C GLN A 113 0.58 -9.61 12.40
N ARG A 114 1.67 -9.04 11.92
CA ARG A 114 2.93 -9.75 11.76
C ARG A 114 4.00 -9.08 12.58
N MET A 115 4.77 -9.88 13.29
CA MET A 115 5.96 -9.41 14.01
C MET A 115 7.12 -9.35 13.03
N LEU A 116 7.76 -8.19 12.97
CA LEU A 116 8.90 -7.95 12.08
C LEU A 116 10.17 -7.78 12.89
#